data_406201cf855c7f418f2f9909ade29223
#
_entry.id   406201cf855c7f418f2f9909ade29223
#
_cell.length_a   1.000
_cell.length_b   1.000
_cell.length_c   1.000
_cell.angle_alpha   90.00
_cell.angle_beta   90.00
_cell.angle_gamma   90.00
#
_symmetry.space_group_name_H-M   'P 1'
#
loop_
_entity.id
_entity.type
_entity.pdbx_description
1 polymer ?
#
loop_
_entity_poly.entity_id
_entity_poly.type
_entity_poly.pdbx_seq_one_letter_code
_entity_poly.pdbx_strand_id
1 'polypeptide(L)'
;MNEPVSKGHRSAFVAIVGRPSAGKSTLLNTLCGAKVAIVSPVPQTTRNRIRGIVTRDEGQLVFIDTPGFHVSSRRFNRHMRGLIDESIRDSEMILYVVDAARIPGDEELALLEIVSNHADLPRVVAINKVDVARAKPLEQVKLLLAQRLPDVPVVELSALTGAGVDELLAALYDLAPEGEPSYPDDFYTDQPPEFRVAE
;
A
#
# COMPACT_ATOMS: atom_id res chain seq x y z
N MET A 1 -38.11 -11.37 11.26
CA MET A 1 -37.15 -10.27 11.49
C MET A 1 -35.79 -10.92 11.42
N ASN A 2 -35.06 -10.77 10.30
CA ASN A 2 -33.68 -11.23 10.23
C ASN A 2 -32.83 -10.16 10.91
N GLU A 3 -32.24 -10.51 12.03
CA GLU A 3 -31.14 -9.71 12.59
C GLU A 3 -30.03 -9.63 11.55
N PRO A 4 -29.43 -8.43 11.31
CA PRO A 4 -28.25 -8.35 10.46
C PRO A 4 -27.17 -9.20 11.12
N VAL A 5 -26.63 -10.16 10.37
CA VAL A 5 -25.43 -10.90 10.76
C VAL A 5 -24.37 -9.84 11.01
N SER A 6 -23.91 -9.70 12.23
CA SER A 6 -22.79 -8.83 12.57
C SER A 6 -21.61 -9.32 11.74
N LYS A 7 -21.19 -8.53 10.75
CA LYS A 7 -19.94 -8.81 10.04
C LYS A 7 -18.84 -8.82 11.11
N GLY A 8 -18.12 -9.92 11.24
CA GLY A 8 -17.00 -10.03 12.18
C GLY A 8 -16.04 -8.87 11.97
N HIS A 9 -15.45 -8.38 13.05
CA HIS A 9 -14.46 -7.31 12.99
C HIS A 9 -13.26 -7.78 12.15
N ARG A 10 -12.78 -6.95 11.23
CA ARG A 10 -11.68 -7.26 10.32
C ARG A 10 -10.39 -6.63 10.83
N SER A 11 -9.28 -7.37 10.83
CA SER A 11 -7.99 -6.80 11.23
C SER A 11 -6.87 -7.41 10.40
N ALA A 12 -5.97 -6.56 9.88
CA ALA A 12 -4.82 -7.02 9.12
C ALA A 12 -3.63 -6.07 9.17
N PHE A 13 -2.43 -6.65 9.18
CA PHE A 13 -1.19 -5.94 8.83
C PHE A 13 -1.02 -5.96 7.31
N VAL A 14 -0.85 -4.77 6.70
CA VAL A 14 -0.82 -4.56 5.25
C VAL A 14 0.55 -4.00 4.84
N ALA A 15 1.35 -4.77 4.10
CA ALA A 15 2.60 -4.27 3.52
C ALA A 15 2.31 -3.37 2.31
N ILE A 16 2.75 -2.12 2.34
CA ILE A 16 2.67 -1.23 1.17
C ILE A 16 3.93 -1.41 0.32
N VAL A 17 3.77 -1.96 -0.87
CA VAL A 17 4.85 -2.24 -1.81
C VAL A 17 4.70 -1.36 -3.05
N GLY A 18 5.80 -0.91 -3.64
CA GLY A 18 5.77 -0.10 -4.87
C GLY A 18 7.10 0.60 -5.12
N ARG A 19 7.27 1.12 -6.33
CA ARG A 19 8.48 1.87 -6.74
C ARG A 19 8.73 3.10 -5.87
N PRO A 20 9.96 3.64 -5.85
CA PRO A 20 10.20 4.97 -5.32
C PRO A 20 9.31 5.99 -6.04
N SER A 21 8.81 6.95 -5.30
CA SER A 21 7.93 8.01 -5.81
C SER A 21 6.60 7.52 -6.43
N ALA A 22 6.18 6.26 -6.23
CA ALA A 22 4.84 5.79 -6.61
C ALA A 22 3.72 6.42 -5.75
N GLY A 23 4.09 7.09 -4.64
CA GLY A 23 3.16 7.79 -3.77
C GLY A 23 2.73 6.98 -2.54
N LYS A 24 3.49 5.95 -2.14
CA LYS A 24 3.18 5.11 -0.96
C LYS A 24 3.01 5.92 0.32
N SER A 25 3.98 6.75 0.66
CA SER A 25 3.94 7.58 1.87
C SER A 25 2.83 8.65 1.80
N THR A 26 2.54 9.21 0.61
CA THR A 26 1.39 10.10 0.41
C THR A 26 0.09 9.35 0.63
N LEU A 27 -0.04 8.15 0.06
CA LEU A 27 -1.23 7.31 0.24
C LEU A 27 -1.42 6.95 1.71
N LEU A 28 -0.35 6.55 2.41
CA LEU A 28 -0.41 6.25 3.83
C LEU A 28 -0.93 7.44 4.65
N ASN A 29 -0.41 8.66 4.41
CA ASN A 29 -0.88 9.86 5.08
C ASN A 29 -2.37 10.15 4.79
N THR A 30 -2.81 9.95 3.56
CA THR A 30 -4.22 10.16 3.17
C THR A 30 -5.13 9.11 3.80
N LEU A 31 -4.71 7.85 3.84
CA LEU A 31 -5.45 6.77 4.52
C LEU A 31 -5.63 7.04 6.02
N CYS A 32 -4.57 7.51 6.69
CA CYS A 32 -4.61 7.80 8.13
C CYS A 32 -5.27 9.15 8.46
N GLY A 33 -5.56 10.01 7.47
CA GLY A 33 -6.02 11.37 7.71
C GLY A 33 -5.04 12.25 8.49
N ALA A 34 -3.77 11.83 8.60
CA ALA A 34 -2.72 12.47 9.38
C ALA A 34 -1.34 12.28 8.74
N LYS A 35 -0.40 13.18 9.05
CA LYS A 35 0.99 13.07 8.58
C LYS A 35 1.75 12.04 9.43
N VAL A 36 1.80 10.81 8.99
CA VAL A 36 2.51 9.69 9.65
C VAL A 36 3.82 9.33 8.93
N ALA A 37 3.92 9.61 7.64
CA ALA A 37 5.11 9.33 6.82
C ALA A 37 5.67 10.61 6.21
N ILE A 38 7.00 10.67 6.04
CA ILE A 38 7.69 11.79 5.38
C ILE A 38 7.46 11.71 3.89
N VAL A 39 6.90 12.76 3.31
CA VAL A 39 6.73 12.93 1.86
C VAL A 39 7.78 13.89 1.34
N SER A 40 8.60 13.44 0.38
CA SER A 40 9.62 14.26 -0.27
C SER A 40 9.71 13.91 -1.76
N PRO A 41 10.03 14.88 -2.62
CA PRO A 41 10.31 14.61 -4.03
C PRO A 41 11.61 13.81 -4.23
N VAL A 42 12.47 13.74 -3.21
CA VAL A 42 13.70 12.93 -3.25
C VAL A 42 13.35 11.46 -3.03
N PRO A 43 13.81 10.52 -3.89
CA PRO A 43 13.60 9.09 -3.69
C PRO A 43 14.18 8.58 -2.37
N GLN A 44 13.58 7.53 -1.78
CA GLN A 44 14.04 6.85 -0.56
C GLN A 44 13.88 7.68 0.73
N THR A 45 12.70 8.24 0.95
CA THR A 45 12.37 8.96 2.18
C THR A 45 12.13 8.02 3.37
N THR A 46 11.60 6.83 3.14
CA THR A 46 11.33 5.85 4.20
C THR A 46 12.59 5.03 4.48
N ARG A 47 13.18 5.23 5.66
CA ARG A 47 14.36 4.48 6.15
C ARG A 47 13.98 3.51 7.28
N ASN A 48 12.94 3.80 8.01
CA ASN A 48 12.40 2.99 9.09
C ASN A 48 11.02 2.48 8.66
N ARG A 49 10.58 1.35 9.19
CA ARG A 49 9.21 0.86 9.02
C ARG A 49 8.27 1.80 9.77
N ILE A 50 7.47 2.55 9.02
CA ILE A 50 6.44 3.44 9.58
C ILE A 50 5.13 2.68 9.51
N ARG A 51 4.42 2.63 10.64
CA ARG A 51 3.07 2.08 10.71
C ARG A 51 2.06 3.20 10.74
N GLY A 52 1.09 3.11 9.83
CA GLY A 52 -0.12 3.91 9.86
C GLY A 52 -1.29 3.02 10.21
N ILE A 53 -2.17 3.48 11.08
CA ILE A 53 -3.29 2.72 11.60
C ILE A 53 -4.58 3.39 11.13
N VAL A 54 -5.46 2.61 10.54
CA VAL A 54 -6.79 3.06 10.09
C VAL A 54 -7.83 2.19 10.78
N THR A 55 -8.61 2.77 11.65
CA THR A 55 -9.74 2.12 12.33
C THR A 55 -11.05 2.67 11.78
N ARG A 56 -11.96 1.79 11.39
CA ARG A 56 -13.33 2.06 10.93
C ARG A 56 -14.31 1.05 11.56
N ASP A 57 -15.58 1.21 11.28
CA ASP A 57 -16.62 0.30 11.78
C ASP A 57 -16.41 -1.15 11.31
N GLU A 58 -15.79 -1.33 10.14
CA GLU A 58 -15.46 -2.66 9.57
C GLU A 58 -14.29 -3.33 10.31
N GLY A 59 -13.39 -2.53 10.94
CA GLY A 59 -12.23 -3.09 11.63
C GLY A 59 -11.01 -2.18 11.63
N GLN A 60 -9.81 -2.80 11.72
CA GLN A 60 -8.55 -2.08 11.80
C GLN A 60 -7.52 -2.60 10.79
N LEU A 61 -6.95 -1.70 10.00
CA LEU A 61 -5.84 -1.99 9.08
C LEU A 61 -4.58 -1.28 9.55
N VAL A 62 -3.50 -2.05 9.71
CA VAL A 62 -2.18 -1.55 10.12
C VAL A 62 -1.25 -1.58 8.91
N PHE A 63 -1.01 -0.43 8.32
CA PHE A 63 -0.15 -0.29 7.14
C PHE A 63 1.31 -0.19 7.52
N ILE A 64 2.16 -0.98 6.86
CA ILE A 64 3.62 -0.94 6.99
C ILE A 64 4.18 -0.29 5.73
N ASP A 65 4.65 0.97 5.82
CA ASP A 65 5.31 1.65 4.70
C ASP A 65 6.71 1.07 4.50
N THR A 66 6.96 0.58 3.30
CA THR A 66 8.25 0.01 2.93
C THR A 66 9.09 0.99 2.11
N PRO A 67 10.43 0.93 2.21
CA PRO A 67 11.29 1.66 1.28
C PRO A 67 10.95 1.34 -0.18
N GLY A 68 10.88 2.35 -1.04
CA GLY A 68 10.59 2.15 -2.46
C GLY A 68 11.67 1.31 -3.16
N PHE A 69 11.28 0.29 -3.91
CA PHE A 69 12.20 -0.55 -4.68
C PHE A 69 12.79 0.21 -5.86
N HIS A 70 14.13 0.28 -5.93
CA HIS A 70 14.86 0.95 -7.00
C HIS A 70 15.96 0.06 -7.58
N VAL A 71 15.98 -0.08 -8.91
CA VAL A 71 17.00 -0.86 -9.63
C VAL A 71 18.22 0.01 -9.90
N SER A 72 19.16 0.15 -8.96
CA SER A 72 20.38 0.97 -9.16
C SER A 72 21.68 0.16 -9.23
N SER A 73 21.80 -0.93 -8.46
CA SER A 73 22.94 -1.84 -8.52
C SER A 73 22.55 -3.23 -8.01
N ARG A 74 23.27 -4.29 -8.44
CA ARG A 74 22.96 -5.68 -8.02
C ARG A 74 23.00 -5.88 -6.50
N ARG A 75 23.88 -5.19 -5.77
CA ARG A 75 23.98 -5.28 -4.30
C ARG A 75 22.83 -4.55 -3.61
N PHE A 76 22.51 -3.36 -4.08
CA PHE A 76 21.44 -2.54 -3.54
C PHE A 76 20.07 -3.20 -3.79
N ASN A 77 19.85 -3.73 -4.98
CA ASN A 77 18.62 -4.46 -5.33
C ASN A 77 18.39 -5.67 -4.44
N ARG A 78 19.44 -6.44 -4.14
CA ARG A 78 19.33 -7.62 -3.24
C ARG A 78 18.94 -7.22 -1.83
N HIS A 79 19.51 -6.14 -1.30
CA HIS A 79 19.18 -5.62 0.02
C HIS A 79 17.74 -5.10 0.07
N MET A 80 17.33 -4.30 -0.92
CA MET A 80 15.96 -3.76 -1.01
C MET A 80 14.91 -4.86 -1.18
N ARG A 81 15.18 -5.86 -2.02
CA ARG A 81 14.32 -7.05 -2.15
C ARG A 81 14.16 -7.75 -0.80
N GLY A 82 15.24 -7.94 -0.05
CA GLY A 82 15.20 -8.52 1.29
C GLY A 82 14.32 -7.74 2.26
N LEU A 83 14.36 -6.40 2.25
CA LEU A 83 13.51 -5.55 3.09
C LEU A 83 12.02 -5.64 2.71
N ILE A 84 11.72 -5.74 1.41
CA ILE A 84 10.34 -5.94 0.95
C ILE A 84 9.84 -7.32 1.36
N ASP A 85 10.61 -8.38 1.09
CA ASP A 85 10.26 -9.75 1.46
C ASP A 85 10.07 -9.90 2.99
N GLU A 86 10.89 -9.21 3.78
CA GLU A 86 10.74 -9.17 5.25
C GLU A 86 9.46 -8.45 5.67
N SER A 87 9.14 -7.31 5.05
CA SER A 87 7.91 -6.57 5.35
C SER A 87 6.65 -7.35 4.95
N ILE A 88 6.70 -8.08 3.83
CA ILE A 88 5.60 -8.95 3.40
C ILE A 88 5.43 -10.12 4.37
N ARG A 89 6.51 -10.73 4.84
CA ARG A 89 6.44 -11.84 5.82
C ARG A 89 5.83 -11.42 7.16
N ASP A 90 6.01 -10.15 7.55
CA ASP A 90 5.45 -9.60 8.79
C ASP A 90 4.02 -9.06 8.58
N SER A 91 3.40 -9.33 7.42
CA SER A 91 2.10 -8.82 7.03
C SER A 91 1.15 -9.95 6.63
N GLU A 92 -0.14 -9.67 6.68
CA GLU A 92 -1.23 -10.58 6.33
C GLU A 92 -1.83 -10.24 4.98
N MET A 93 -1.52 -9.06 4.43
CA MET A 93 -1.98 -8.58 3.13
C MET A 93 -0.90 -7.75 2.43
N ILE A 94 -1.03 -7.61 1.11
CA ILE A 94 -0.16 -6.75 0.29
C ILE A 94 -1.01 -5.68 -0.40
N LEU A 95 -0.62 -4.42 -0.23
CA LEU A 95 -1.08 -3.29 -1.03
C LEU A 95 0.03 -2.90 -2.02
N TYR A 96 -0.17 -3.24 -3.30
CA TYR A 96 0.78 -2.91 -4.35
C TYR A 96 0.42 -1.58 -5.02
N VAL A 97 1.27 -0.56 -4.88
CA VAL A 97 1.04 0.80 -5.38
C VAL A 97 1.82 1.02 -6.67
N VAL A 98 1.10 1.26 -7.76
CA VAL A 98 1.63 1.49 -9.10
C VAL A 98 1.41 2.95 -9.53
N ASP A 99 2.40 3.57 -10.14
CA ASP A 99 2.33 4.95 -10.64
C ASP A 99 1.72 4.98 -12.06
N ALA A 100 0.49 5.47 -12.19
CA ALA A 100 -0.23 5.60 -13.46
C ALA A 100 0.40 6.62 -14.43
N ALA A 101 1.20 7.55 -13.92
CA ALA A 101 1.79 8.61 -14.75
C ALA A 101 3.04 8.14 -15.52
N ARG A 102 3.53 6.94 -15.26
CA ARG A 102 4.75 6.39 -15.85
C ARG A 102 4.51 5.08 -16.58
N ILE A 103 5.22 4.90 -17.70
CA ILE A 103 5.28 3.62 -18.40
C ILE A 103 5.95 2.58 -17.50
N PRO A 104 5.38 1.37 -17.33
CA PRO A 104 6.03 0.28 -16.61
C PRO A 104 7.40 -0.06 -17.19
N GLY A 105 8.40 -0.18 -16.34
CA GLY A 105 9.77 -0.56 -16.69
C GLY A 105 10.27 -1.71 -15.82
N ASP A 106 11.58 -1.96 -15.85
CA ASP A 106 12.21 -3.09 -15.15
C ASP A 106 11.93 -3.13 -13.64
N GLU A 107 11.79 -1.96 -13.00
CA GLU A 107 11.43 -1.86 -11.59
C GLU A 107 10.02 -2.40 -11.33
N GLU A 108 9.08 -2.08 -12.22
CA GLU A 108 7.70 -2.55 -12.11
C GLU A 108 7.60 -4.06 -12.34
N LEU A 109 8.34 -4.56 -13.35
CA LEU A 109 8.38 -6.00 -13.64
C LEU A 109 8.99 -6.80 -12.47
N ALA A 110 10.04 -6.28 -11.84
CA ALA A 110 10.66 -6.91 -10.68
C ALA A 110 9.73 -6.92 -9.45
N LEU A 111 8.99 -5.83 -9.22
CA LEU A 111 8.00 -5.75 -8.14
C LEU A 111 6.81 -6.68 -8.39
N LEU A 112 6.33 -6.75 -9.63
CA LEU A 112 5.27 -7.70 -10.02
C LEU A 112 5.69 -9.14 -9.76
N GLU A 113 6.96 -9.50 -10.05
CA GLU A 113 7.49 -10.82 -9.73
C GLU A 113 7.45 -11.09 -8.21
N ILE A 114 7.88 -10.11 -7.38
CA ILE A 114 7.82 -10.24 -5.92
C ILE A 114 6.37 -10.44 -5.46
N VAL A 115 5.45 -9.56 -5.88
CA VAL A 115 4.04 -9.63 -5.49
C VAL A 115 3.37 -10.93 -5.97
N SER A 116 3.72 -11.41 -7.18
CA SER A 116 3.19 -12.66 -7.72
C SER A 116 3.66 -13.90 -6.94
N ASN A 117 4.89 -13.87 -6.41
CA ASN A 117 5.45 -14.97 -5.63
C ASN A 117 4.80 -15.13 -4.24
N HIS A 118 4.06 -14.12 -3.76
CA HIS A 118 3.30 -14.16 -2.50
C HIS A 118 1.79 -14.33 -2.78
N ALA A 119 1.45 -15.30 -3.64
CA ALA A 119 0.05 -15.57 -4.03
C ALA A 119 -0.81 -16.14 -2.89
N ASP A 120 -0.19 -16.60 -1.84
CA ASP A 120 -0.79 -17.09 -0.59
C ASP A 120 -1.41 -15.97 0.26
N LEU A 121 -0.96 -14.71 0.08
CA LEU A 121 -1.51 -13.55 0.77
C LEU A 121 -2.58 -12.84 -0.06
N PRO A 122 -3.65 -12.33 0.57
CA PRO A 122 -4.57 -11.39 -0.06
C PRO A 122 -3.82 -10.16 -0.58
N ARG A 123 -4.18 -9.74 -1.80
CA ARG A 123 -3.49 -8.63 -2.49
C ARG A 123 -4.51 -7.67 -3.07
N VAL A 124 -4.21 -6.36 -2.99
CA VAL A 124 -4.93 -5.30 -3.69
C VAL A 124 -3.92 -4.45 -4.44
N VAL A 125 -4.24 -4.05 -5.66
CA VAL A 125 -3.45 -3.12 -6.46
C VAL A 125 -4.09 -1.74 -6.44
N ALA A 126 -3.30 -0.72 -6.09
CA ALA A 126 -3.67 0.68 -6.21
C ALA A 126 -2.94 1.32 -7.40
N ILE A 127 -3.66 1.64 -8.46
CA ILE A 127 -3.15 2.47 -9.56
C ILE A 127 -3.27 3.93 -9.13
N ASN A 128 -2.16 4.48 -8.64
CA ASN A 128 -2.10 5.83 -8.05
C ASN A 128 -1.73 6.89 -9.09
N LYS A 129 -2.03 8.16 -8.77
CA LYS A 129 -1.77 9.36 -9.57
C LYS A 129 -2.60 9.43 -10.85
N VAL A 130 -3.83 8.94 -10.80
CA VAL A 130 -4.74 9.03 -11.96
C VAL A 130 -5.08 10.48 -12.32
N ASP A 131 -4.97 11.40 -11.38
CA ASP A 131 -5.16 12.85 -11.54
C ASP A 131 -4.20 13.49 -12.54
N VAL A 132 -2.98 12.92 -12.71
CA VAL A 132 -1.95 13.41 -13.64
C VAL A 132 -1.57 12.39 -14.71
N ALA A 133 -2.23 11.23 -14.72
CA ALA A 133 -1.93 10.15 -15.67
C ALA A 133 -2.37 10.53 -17.10
N ARG A 134 -1.53 10.16 -18.08
CA ARG A 134 -1.90 10.21 -19.50
C ARG A 134 -2.48 8.85 -19.90
N ALA A 135 -3.35 8.84 -20.92
CA ALA A 135 -4.03 7.62 -21.36
C ALA A 135 -3.06 6.46 -21.66
N LYS A 136 -2.00 6.70 -22.42
CA LYS A 136 -1.07 5.65 -22.83
C LYS A 136 -0.34 4.96 -21.67
N PRO A 137 0.29 5.65 -20.69
CA PRO A 137 0.86 4.99 -19.52
C PRO A 137 -0.17 4.22 -18.71
N LEU A 138 -1.35 4.79 -18.46
CA LEU A 138 -2.42 4.15 -17.70
C LEU A 138 -2.89 2.85 -18.36
N GLU A 139 -3.13 2.85 -19.66
CA GLU A 139 -3.52 1.66 -20.41
C GLU A 139 -2.45 0.57 -20.34
N GLN A 140 -1.16 0.93 -20.44
CA GLN A 140 -0.07 -0.04 -20.33
C GLN A 140 0.03 -0.65 -18.92
N VAL A 141 -0.18 0.15 -17.87
CA VAL A 141 -0.26 -0.35 -16.49
C VAL A 141 -1.42 -1.34 -16.36
N LYS A 142 -2.62 -0.98 -16.82
CA LYS A 142 -3.80 -1.85 -16.76
C LYS A 142 -3.58 -3.16 -17.49
N LEU A 143 -3.04 -3.11 -18.71
CA LEU A 143 -2.76 -4.30 -19.50
C LEU A 143 -1.75 -5.22 -18.82
N LEU A 144 -0.68 -4.66 -18.29
CA LEU A 144 0.35 -5.40 -17.56
C LEU A 144 -0.22 -6.09 -16.31
N LEU A 145 -1.04 -5.37 -15.53
CA LEU A 145 -1.68 -5.92 -14.33
C LEU A 145 -2.66 -7.04 -14.69
N ALA A 146 -3.49 -6.85 -15.70
CA ALA A 146 -4.43 -7.88 -16.17
C ALA A 146 -3.72 -9.16 -16.64
N GLN A 147 -2.51 -9.05 -17.19
CA GLN A 147 -1.71 -10.21 -17.62
C GLN A 147 -1.01 -10.92 -16.47
N ARG A 148 -0.55 -10.17 -15.46
CA ARG A 148 0.32 -10.69 -14.39
C ARG A 148 -0.41 -11.01 -13.10
N LEU A 149 -1.51 -10.30 -12.83
CA LEU A 149 -2.32 -10.40 -11.61
C LEU A 149 -3.82 -10.39 -11.97
N PRO A 150 -4.31 -11.35 -12.78
CA PRO A 150 -5.68 -11.30 -13.35
C PRO A 150 -6.79 -11.33 -12.29
N ASP A 151 -6.53 -12.02 -11.17
CA ASP A 151 -7.53 -12.24 -10.11
C ASP A 151 -7.37 -11.27 -8.91
N VAL A 152 -6.50 -10.26 -9.03
CA VAL A 152 -6.26 -9.31 -7.95
C VAL A 152 -7.11 -8.07 -8.15
N PRO A 153 -7.87 -7.62 -7.13
CA PRO A 153 -8.62 -6.36 -7.21
C PRO A 153 -7.72 -5.18 -7.50
N VAL A 154 -8.16 -4.33 -8.45
CA VAL A 154 -7.44 -3.14 -8.88
C VAL A 154 -8.31 -1.92 -8.65
N VAL A 155 -7.78 -0.94 -7.91
CA VAL A 155 -8.44 0.33 -7.62
C VAL A 155 -7.64 1.48 -8.22
N GLU A 156 -8.31 2.34 -8.99
CA GLU A 156 -7.72 3.57 -9.53
C GLU A 156 -7.92 4.71 -8.53
N LEU A 157 -6.85 5.41 -8.16
CA LEU A 157 -6.94 6.47 -7.15
C LEU A 157 -5.92 7.59 -7.37
N SER A 158 -6.16 8.70 -6.68
CA SER A 158 -5.17 9.75 -6.44
C SER A 158 -4.95 9.93 -4.95
N ALA A 159 -3.81 9.49 -4.45
CA ALA A 159 -3.42 9.71 -3.06
C ALA A 159 -3.31 11.22 -2.71
N LEU A 160 -3.06 12.07 -3.71
CA LEU A 160 -2.94 13.51 -3.51
C LEU A 160 -4.29 14.18 -3.29
N THR A 161 -5.32 13.77 -4.05
CA THR A 161 -6.66 14.38 -4.00
C THR A 161 -7.63 13.63 -3.09
N GLY A 162 -7.30 12.40 -2.71
CA GLY A 162 -8.18 11.50 -1.95
C GLY A 162 -9.17 10.71 -2.81
N ALA A 163 -9.26 10.98 -4.12
CA ALA A 163 -10.16 10.25 -5.00
C ALA A 163 -9.81 8.75 -5.06
N GLY A 164 -10.81 7.87 -4.92
CA GLY A 164 -10.66 6.41 -4.97
C GLY A 164 -10.10 5.78 -3.68
N VAL A 165 -9.86 6.57 -2.61
CA VAL A 165 -9.26 6.06 -1.37
C VAL A 165 -10.27 5.26 -0.54
N ASP A 166 -11.54 5.65 -0.54
CA ASP A 166 -12.59 4.90 0.15
C ASP A 166 -12.87 3.56 -0.53
N GLU A 167 -12.84 3.51 -1.87
CA GLU A 167 -12.94 2.29 -2.66
C GLU A 167 -11.76 1.35 -2.39
N LEU A 168 -10.54 1.90 -2.22
CA LEU A 168 -9.38 1.11 -1.82
C LEU A 168 -9.57 0.51 -0.42
N LEU A 169 -10.03 1.30 0.55
CA LEU A 169 -10.28 0.81 1.91
C LEU A 169 -11.34 -0.28 1.92
N ALA A 170 -12.45 -0.10 1.18
CA ALA A 170 -13.48 -1.11 1.05
C ALA A 170 -12.90 -2.43 0.50
N ALA A 171 -12.11 -2.38 -0.57
CA ALA A 171 -11.46 -3.56 -1.15
C ALA A 171 -10.49 -4.26 -0.18
N LEU A 172 -9.78 -3.48 0.64
CA LEU A 172 -8.88 -4.04 1.66
C LEU A 172 -9.66 -4.71 2.79
N TYR A 173 -10.72 -4.07 3.33
CA TYR A 173 -11.56 -4.67 4.37
C TYR A 173 -12.29 -5.92 3.88
N ASP A 174 -12.73 -5.96 2.64
CA ASP A 174 -13.39 -7.15 2.07
C ASP A 174 -12.48 -8.38 2.06
N LEU A 175 -11.17 -8.18 1.88
CA LEU A 175 -10.17 -9.25 1.85
C LEU A 175 -9.49 -9.51 3.20
N ALA A 176 -9.57 -8.57 4.14
CA ALA A 176 -8.94 -8.71 5.44
C ALA A 176 -9.54 -9.89 6.23
N PRO A 177 -8.73 -10.67 6.95
CA PRO A 177 -9.20 -11.74 7.82
C PRO A 177 -10.06 -11.17 8.97
N GLU A 178 -10.89 -12.02 9.55
CA GLU A 178 -11.56 -11.72 10.82
C GLU A 178 -10.51 -11.71 11.95
N GLY A 179 -10.53 -10.66 12.79
CA GLY A 179 -9.56 -10.51 13.87
C GLY A 179 -9.85 -9.30 14.75
N GLU A 180 -9.29 -9.34 15.96
CA GLU A 180 -9.39 -8.26 16.92
C GLU A 180 -8.40 -7.11 16.56
N PRO A 181 -8.74 -5.85 16.86
CA PRO A 181 -7.83 -4.73 16.68
C PRO A 181 -6.51 -4.93 17.41
N SER A 182 -5.39 -4.62 16.76
CA SER A 182 -4.05 -4.70 17.36
C SER A 182 -3.66 -3.45 18.15
N TYR A 183 -4.36 -2.34 17.95
CA TYR A 183 -4.10 -1.05 18.58
C TYR A 183 -5.40 -0.42 19.09
N PRO A 184 -5.34 0.47 20.13
CA PRO A 184 -6.48 1.28 20.52
C PRO A 184 -7.05 2.13 19.38
N ASP A 185 -8.35 2.40 19.39
CA ASP A 185 -9.06 3.05 18.28
C ASP A 185 -8.62 4.49 17.98
N ASP A 186 -8.02 5.16 18.98
CA ASP A 186 -7.50 6.54 18.86
C ASP A 186 -6.07 6.62 18.29
N PHE A 187 -5.45 5.44 18.02
CA PHE A 187 -4.12 5.38 17.43
C PHE A 187 -4.18 5.43 15.91
N TYR A 188 -3.40 6.34 15.31
CA TYR A 188 -3.20 6.44 13.86
C TYR A 188 -1.76 6.16 13.41
N THR A 189 -0.82 6.00 14.38
CA THR A 189 0.57 5.59 14.14
C THR A 189 1.20 5.06 15.43
N ASP A 190 2.15 4.15 15.30
CA ASP A 190 2.97 3.64 16.40
C ASP A 190 4.23 4.49 16.66
N GLN A 191 4.42 5.59 15.91
CA GLN A 191 5.58 6.45 16.11
C GLN A 191 5.49 7.26 17.42
N PRO A 192 6.61 7.42 18.14
CA PRO A 192 6.68 8.28 19.31
C PRO A 192 6.26 9.73 19.00
N PRO A 193 5.66 10.45 19.96
CA PRO A 193 5.20 11.83 19.77
C PRO A 193 6.26 12.80 19.23
N GLU A 194 7.52 12.56 19.55
CA GLU A 194 8.67 13.39 19.13
C GLU A 194 8.86 13.40 17.60
N PHE A 195 8.46 12.31 16.92
CA PHE A 195 8.53 12.22 15.46
C PHE A 195 7.28 12.77 14.76
N ARG A 196 6.21 13.07 15.53
CA ARG A 196 4.96 13.61 14.98
C ARG A 196 5.00 15.13 14.76
N VAL A 197 5.98 15.84 15.34
CA VAL A 197 6.07 17.31 15.41
C VAL A 197 7.18 17.89 14.52
N ALA A 198 7.95 17.07 13.81
CA ALA A 198 8.98 17.58 12.90
C ALA A 198 8.34 18.11 11.61
N GLU A 199 7.96 19.39 11.62
CA GLU A 199 7.74 20.23 10.45
C GLU A 199 9.06 20.85 9.98
#